data_2f05038089a917e14e9682607f4e9df6
#
_entry.id   2f05038089a917e14e9682607f4e9df6
#
_cell.length_a   1.000
_cell.length_b   1.000
_cell.length_c   1.000
_cell.angle_alpha   90.00
_cell.angle_beta   90.00
_cell.angle_gamma   90.00
#
_symmetry.space_group_name_H-M   'P 1'
#
loop_
_entity.id
_entity.type
_entity.pdbx_description
1 polymer ?
#
loop_
_entity_poly.entity_id
_entity_poly.type
_entity_poly.pdbx_seq_one_letter_code
_entity_poly.pdbx_strand_id
1 'polypeptide(L)'
;MSADEFIVTPWHVEGDIDYDKLIKKFGTQKITQELLEKIKNITNEDHFMLRRGIFFSHREMNRILEDYEKGNEFFLYTGRGPSGHTHIGHLVPWVFAKWLQDKFDVNLYFQLTDDEKFYSKTNLTLEETNKFAYENALDFIALGFNPEKTKIIINTKNIQTLYPIAAQVAKKINFSNTKATFGFTNETNIGMIFYTSLQSAPCFIEDKPVLIPLGVDQDPHFRLTRDIAQKIGKQ
;
A
#
# COMPACT_ATOMS: atom_id res chain seq x y z
N MET A 1 -31.71 -5.02 7.18
CA MET A 1 -30.49 -4.45 6.61
C MET A 1 -30.85 -3.94 5.24
N SER A 2 -30.69 -2.65 4.98
CA SER A 2 -31.00 -2.07 3.68
C SER A 2 -29.98 -2.61 2.64
N ALA A 3 -30.46 -2.97 1.46
CA ALA A 3 -29.70 -3.64 0.39
C ALA A 3 -28.56 -2.80 -0.23
N ASP A 4 -28.06 -1.77 0.44
CA ASP A 4 -27.16 -0.75 -0.09
C ASP A 4 -25.86 -0.53 0.73
N GLU A 5 -25.58 -1.34 1.74
CA GLU A 5 -24.37 -1.17 2.56
C GLU A 5 -23.29 -2.20 2.20
N PHE A 6 -22.26 -1.74 1.50
CA PHE A 6 -21.03 -2.50 1.34
C PHE A 6 -20.07 -2.20 2.51
N ILE A 7 -19.35 -3.22 2.98
CA ILE A 7 -18.30 -3.11 4.00
C ILE A 7 -16.95 -3.25 3.31
N VAL A 8 -16.07 -2.28 3.52
CA VAL A 8 -14.69 -2.33 3.05
C VAL A 8 -13.76 -1.97 4.20
N THR A 9 -13.01 -2.96 4.65
CA THR A 9 -11.93 -2.83 5.64
C THR A 9 -10.68 -3.52 5.10
N PRO A 10 -9.48 -3.31 5.66
CA PRO A 10 -8.27 -3.98 5.21
C PRO A 10 -8.31 -5.52 5.27
N TRP A 11 -9.28 -6.08 5.98
CA TRP A 11 -9.40 -7.53 6.19
C TRP A 11 -10.71 -8.14 5.67
N HIS A 12 -11.69 -7.31 5.32
CA HIS A 12 -13.01 -7.80 4.90
C HIS A 12 -13.66 -6.86 3.89
N VAL A 13 -14.10 -7.45 2.76
CA VAL A 13 -14.87 -6.76 1.72
C VAL A 13 -16.14 -7.56 1.48
N GLU A 14 -17.31 -6.93 1.61
CA GLU A 14 -18.61 -7.57 1.44
C GLU A 14 -19.59 -6.61 0.74
N GLY A 15 -20.47 -7.17 -0.13
CA GLY A 15 -21.50 -6.46 -0.88
C GLY A 15 -21.07 -6.04 -2.28
N ASP A 16 -22.04 -5.54 -3.06
CA ASP A 16 -21.78 -4.99 -4.38
C ASP A 16 -21.12 -3.63 -4.29
N ILE A 17 -19.95 -3.50 -4.91
CA ILE A 17 -19.12 -2.29 -4.83
C ILE A 17 -19.61 -1.26 -5.84
N ASP A 18 -20.17 -0.16 -5.34
CA ASP A 18 -20.42 1.06 -6.10
C ASP A 18 -19.16 1.97 -5.99
N TYR A 19 -18.41 2.08 -7.07
CA TYR A 19 -17.16 2.84 -7.11
C TYR A 19 -17.36 4.35 -6.84
N ASP A 20 -18.45 4.95 -7.27
CA ASP A 20 -18.71 6.38 -7.02
C ASP A 20 -19.08 6.62 -5.54
N LYS A 21 -19.80 5.69 -4.90
CA LYS A 21 -20.02 5.72 -3.45
C LYS A 21 -18.72 5.51 -2.68
N LEU A 22 -17.83 4.61 -3.15
CA LEU A 22 -16.52 4.38 -2.55
C LEU A 22 -15.65 5.63 -2.57
N ILE A 23 -15.54 6.29 -3.73
CA ILE A 23 -14.78 7.52 -3.90
C ILE A 23 -15.25 8.56 -2.89
N LYS A 24 -16.57 8.75 -2.74
CA LYS A 24 -17.16 9.68 -1.76
C LYS A 24 -16.88 9.26 -0.31
N LYS A 25 -17.07 7.97 0.02
CA LYS A 25 -16.88 7.43 1.37
C LYS A 25 -15.42 7.56 1.85
N PHE A 26 -14.47 7.29 0.96
CA PHE A 26 -13.05 7.40 1.28
C PHE A 26 -12.47 8.81 1.05
N GLY A 27 -13.21 9.69 0.37
CA GLY A 27 -12.73 11.03 0.06
C GLY A 27 -11.53 11.02 -0.89
N THR A 28 -11.51 10.07 -1.83
CA THR A 28 -10.57 10.02 -2.94
C THR A 28 -11.07 10.85 -4.12
N GLN A 29 -10.24 11.08 -5.11
CA GLN A 29 -10.58 11.75 -6.35
C GLN A 29 -10.66 10.73 -7.49
N LYS A 30 -11.62 10.89 -8.38
CA LYS A 30 -11.72 10.05 -9.58
C LYS A 30 -10.56 10.36 -10.53
N ILE A 31 -10.00 9.33 -11.15
CA ILE A 31 -9.07 9.53 -12.26
C ILE A 31 -9.87 10.08 -13.44
N THR A 32 -9.65 11.34 -13.76
CA THR A 32 -10.32 12.06 -14.85
C THR A 32 -9.62 11.83 -16.19
N GLN A 33 -10.30 12.13 -17.30
CA GLN A 33 -9.69 12.06 -18.62
C GLN A 33 -8.48 13.01 -18.75
N GLU A 34 -8.55 14.17 -18.13
CA GLU A 34 -7.44 15.14 -18.10
C GLU A 34 -6.21 14.56 -17.40
N LEU A 35 -6.40 13.87 -16.25
CA LEU A 35 -5.32 13.21 -15.54
C LEU A 35 -4.74 12.05 -16.36
N LEU A 36 -5.59 11.27 -17.06
CA LEU A 36 -5.13 10.21 -17.95
C LEU A 36 -4.25 10.74 -19.09
N GLU A 37 -4.67 11.83 -19.73
CA GLU A 37 -3.87 12.49 -20.77
C GLU A 37 -2.55 13.04 -20.22
N LYS A 38 -2.57 13.63 -19.01
CA LYS A 38 -1.34 14.09 -18.34
C LYS A 38 -0.37 12.93 -18.10
N ILE A 39 -0.83 11.81 -17.54
CA ILE A 39 -0.02 10.62 -17.31
C ILE A 39 0.54 10.11 -18.65
N LYS A 40 -0.31 10.00 -19.67
CA LYS A 40 0.09 9.54 -21.01
C LYS A 40 1.18 10.45 -21.64
N ASN A 41 1.05 11.75 -21.48
CA ASN A 41 2.04 12.71 -22.01
C ASN A 41 3.40 12.56 -21.31
N ILE A 42 3.40 12.37 -19.99
CA ILE A 42 4.64 12.19 -19.21
C ILE A 42 5.29 10.83 -19.52
N THR A 43 4.49 9.75 -19.61
CA THR A 43 4.97 8.37 -19.76
C THR A 43 5.15 7.93 -21.21
N ASN A 44 4.61 8.69 -22.17
CA ASN A 44 4.48 8.32 -23.59
C ASN A 44 3.73 7.00 -23.79
N GLU A 45 2.82 6.65 -22.89
CA GLU A 45 2.07 5.40 -22.96
C GLU A 45 0.65 5.54 -22.39
N ASP A 46 -0.30 4.88 -23.05
CA ASP A 46 -1.67 4.70 -22.58
C ASP A 46 -1.80 3.32 -21.90
N HIS A 47 -1.55 3.28 -20.59
CA HIS A 47 -1.55 2.02 -19.85
C HIS A 47 -2.94 1.42 -19.73
N PHE A 48 -3.09 0.14 -20.09
CA PHE A 48 -4.38 -0.54 -20.18
C PHE A 48 -5.18 -0.56 -18.87
N MET A 49 -4.52 -0.62 -17.71
CA MET A 49 -5.22 -0.64 -16.41
C MET A 49 -5.83 0.74 -16.07
N LEU A 50 -5.22 1.81 -16.51
CA LEU A 50 -5.78 3.16 -16.39
C LEU A 50 -6.94 3.35 -17.36
N ARG A 51 -6.74 3.03 -18.64
CA ARG A 51 -7.76 3.13 -19.69
C ARG A 51 -9.00 2.33 -19.38
N ARG A 52 -8.86 1.16 -18.76
CA ARG A 52 -9.97 0.27 -18.36
C ARG A 52 -10.59 0.61 -17.00
N GLY A 53 -10.06 1.62 -16.30
CA GLY A 53 -10.53 2.02 -14.97
C GLY A 53 -10.30 0.95 -13.88
N ILE A 54 -9.29 0.08 -14.03
CA ILE A 54 -8.87 -0.84 -12.97
C ILE A 54 -8.35 -0.03 -11.79
N PHE A 55 -7.51 0.97 -12.06
CA PHE A 55 -7.23 2.06 -11.14
C PHE A 55 -8.19 3.20 -11.46
N PHE A 56 -9.15 3.46 -10.59
CA PHE A 56 -10.29 4.37 -10.85
C PHE A 56 -10.23 5.65 -10.03
N SER A 57 -9.44 5.68 -8.96
CA SER A 57 -9.34 6.83 -8.06
C SER A 57 -7.91 7.02 -7.56
N HIS A 58 -7.64 8.22 -7.05
CA HIS A 58 -6.33 8.59 -6.52
C HIS A 58 -6.44 9.53 -5.33
N ARG A 59 -5.32 9.66 -4.60
CA ARG A 59 -5.05 10.76 -3.67
C ARG A 59 -3.81 11.49 -4.13
N GLU A 60 -3.94 12.77 -4.39
CA GLU A 60 -2.84 13.69 -4.68
C GLU A 60 -1.93 13.28 -5.86
N MET A 61 -2.40 12.43 -6.80
CA MET A 61 -1.60 12.04 -7.98
C MET A 61 -1.19 13.25 -8.82
N ASN A 62 -2.08 14.25 -8.93
CA ASN A 62 -1.77 15.50 -9.65
C ASN A 62 -0.53 16.18 -9.06
N ARG A 63 -0.43 16.25 -7.72
CA ARG A 63 0.72 16.85 -7.03
C ARG A 63 2.01 16.09 -7.31
N ILE A 64 1.98 14.77 -7.25
CA ILE A 64 3.17 13.93 -7.56
C ILE A 64 3.65 14.19 -8.99
N LEU A 65 2.73 14.24 -9.96
CA LEU A 65 3.10 14.51 -11.35
C LEU A 65 3.63 15.93 -11.56
N GLU A 66 3.03 16.94 -10.92
CA GLU A 66 3.50 18.33 -10.98
C GLU A 66 4.90 18.48 -10.35
N ASP A 67 5.16 17.78 -9.26
CA ASP A 67 6.47 17.81 -8.62
C ASP A 67 7.50 17.07 -9.45
N TYR A 68 7.14 15.95 -10.08
CA TYR A 68 8.01 15.24 -11.02
C TYR A 68 8.38 16.09 -12.24
N GLU A 69 7.42 16.81 -12.84
CA GLU A 69 7.69 17.74 -13.96
C GLU A 69 8.65 18.88 -13.57
N LYS A 70 8.75 19.22 -12.29
CA LYS A 70 9.72 20.19 -11.75
C LYS A 70 11.09 19.57 -11.41
N GLY A 71 11.26 18.25 -11.65
CA GLY A 71 12.48 17.51 -11.37
C GLY A 71 12.57 16.96 -9.94
N ASN A 72 11.49 16.99 -9.16
CA ASN A 72 11.44 16.35 -7.85
C ASN A 72 11.13 14.86 -8.01
N GLU A 73 11.85 14.04 -7.30
CA GLU A 73 11.66 12.60 -7.32
C GLU A 73 10.61 12.15 -6.30
N PHE A 74 10.00 11.01 -6.58
CA PHE A 74 9.19 10.24 -5.65
C PHE A 74 9.68 8.79 -5.62
N PHE A 75 9.15 7.95 -4.75
CA PHE A 75 9.42 6.52 -4.77
C PHE A 75 8.12 5.72 -4.73
N LEU A 76 8.21 4.43 -5.01
CA LEU A 76 7.08 3.51 -5.01
C LEU A 76 7.12 2.62 -3.77
N TYR A 77 5.95 2.32 -3.27
CA TYR A 77 5.76 1.29 -2.26
C TYR A 77 4.60 0.38 -2.64
N THR A 78 4.79 -0.90 -2.48
CA THR A 78 3.75 -1.92 -2.57
C THR A 78 4.10 -3.08 -1.65
N GLY A 79 3.22 -4.05 -1.48
CA GLY A 79 3.51 -5.16 -0.60
C GLY A 79 2.47 -6.26 -0.64
N ARG A 80 2.68 -7.23 0.23
CA ARG A 80 1.76 -8.35 0.43
C ARG A 80 1.88 -8.95 1.81
N GLY A 81 0.74 -9.41 2.36
CA GLY A 81 0.70 -10.34 3.48
C GLY A 81 0.85 -11.79 3.00
N PRO A 82 1.98 -12.45 3.28
CA PRO A 82 2.29 -13.79 2.76
C PRO A 82 1.57 -14.88 3.58
N SER A 83 0.36 -15.23 3.16
CA SER A 83 -0.47 -16.29 3.79
C SER A 83 -0.65 -17.53 2.93
N GLY A 84 0.05 -17.62 1.80
CA GLY A 84 -0.02 -18.69 0.82
C GLY A 84 0.59 -18.28 -0.52
N HIS A 85 0.30 -19.08 -1.55
CA HIS A 85 0.81 -18.81 -2.90
C HIS A 85 0.20 -17.55 -3.54
N THR A 86 0.94 -16.97 -4.47
CA THR A 86 0.50 -15.83 -5.25
C THR A 86 -0.59 -16.24 -6.26
N HIS A 87 -1.55 -15.38 -6.48
CA HIS A 87 -2.57 -15.54 -7.52
C HIS A 87 -2.74 -14.24 -8.29
N ILE A 88 -3.47 -14.29 -9.40
CA ILE A 88 -3.61 -13.17 -10.35
C ILE A 88 -4.07 -11.85 -9.70
N GLY A 89 -4.89 -11.90 -8.66
CA GLY A 89 -5.32 -10.70 -7.93
C GLY A 89 -4.17 -9.92 -7.29
N HIS A 90 -3.10 -10.61 -6.86
CA HIS A 90 -1.91 -9.97 -6.32
C HIS A 90 -1.05 -9.31 -7.41
N LEU A 91 -1.12 -9.81 -8.65
CA LEU A 91 -0.33 -9.27 -9.75
C LEU A 91 -0.84 -7.90 -10.22
N VAL A 92 -2.12 -7.58 -10.02
CA VAL A 92 -2.70 -6.31 -10.48
C VAL A 92 -1.91 -5.10 -9.97
N PRO A 93 -1.74 -4.87 -8.65
CA PRO A 93 -0.94 -3.75 -8.16
C PRO A 93 0.55 -3.89 -8.52
N TRP A 94 1.09 -5.10 -8.62
CA TRP A 94 2.52 -5.31 -8.91
C TRP A 94 2.86 -4.97 -10.36
N VAL A 95 2.05 -5.43 -11.31
CA VAL A 95 2.24 -5.10 -12.75
C VAL A 95 2.13 -3.60 -12.97
N PHE A 96 1.21 -2.93 -12.28
CA PHE A 96 1.10 -1.48 -12.36
C PHE A 96 2.29 -0.77 -11.69
N ALA A 97 2.74 -1.25 -10.53
CA ALA A 97 3.95 -0.73 -9.89
C ALA A 97 5.21 -0.92 -10.74
N LYS A 98 5.32 -2.08 -11.45
CA LYS A 98 6.41 -2.32 -12.40
C LYS A 98 6.41 -1.31 -13.54
N TRP A 99 5.24 -1.07 -14.15
CA TRP A 99 5.09 -0.07 -15.19
C TRP A 99 5.47 1.34 -14.68
N LEU A 100 5.02 1.72 -13.49
CA LEU A 100 5.39 3.00 -12.88
C LEU A 100 6.91 3.10 -12.65
N GLN A 101 7.54 2.04 -12.14
CA GLN A 101 8.99 2.01 -11.95
C GLN A 101 9.73 2.24 -13.28
N ASP A 102 9.32 1.54 -14.33
CA ASP A 102 9.95 1.64 -15.65
C ASP A 102 9.78 3.03 -16.29
N LYS A 103 8.63 3.65 -16.10
CA LYS A 103 8.31 4.95 -16.71
C LYS A 103 8.94 6.13 -15.98
N PHE A 104 9.01 6.07 -14.68
CA PHE A 104 9.51 7.16 -13.85
C PHE A 104 10.95 6.93 -13.35
N ASP A 105 11.50 5.74 -13.58
CA ASP A 105 12.86 5.34 -13.17
C ASP A 105 13.13 5.57 -11.67
N VAL A 106 12.18 5.20 -10.80
CA VAL A 106 12.18 5.48 -9.37
C VAL A 106 12.44 4.25 -8.51
N ASN A 107 12.87 4.47 -7.26
CA ASN A 107 13.03 3.42 -6.28
C ASN A 107 11.69 2.77 -5.92
N LEU A 108 11.72 1.49 -5.58
CA LEU A 108 10.56 0.75 -5.12
C LEU A 108 10.89 -0.09 -3.89
N TYR A 109 10.00 -0.04 -2.89
CA TYR A 109 10.04 -0.89 -1.71
C TYR A 109 8.89 -1.88 -1.76
N PHE A 110 9.23 -3.17 -1.71
CA PHE A 110 8.26 -4.26 -1.66
C PHE A 110 8.26 -4.89 -0.28
N GLN A 111 7.19 -4.68 0.48
CA GLN A 111 7.06 -5.19 1.84
C GLN A 111 6.29 -6.51 1.88
N LEU A 112 6.86 -7.49 2.55
CA LEU A 112 6.24 -8.77 2.88
C LEU A 112 6.00 -8.82 4.39
N THR A 113 4.72 -8.78 4.78
CA THR A 113 4.28 -8.64 6.17
C THR A 113 4.04 -10.02 6.79
N ASP A 114 5.12 -10.78 6.95
CA ASP A 114 5.11 -12.13 7.50
C ASP A 114 4.63 -12.17 8.96
N ASP A 115 4.95 -11.15 9.74
CA ASP A 115 4.47 -10.92 11.09
C ASP A 115 2.94 -10.68 11.15
N GLU A 116 2.39 -9.87 10.26
CA GLU A 116 0.94 -9.60 10.20
C GLU A 116 0.15 -10.91 9.98
N LYS A 117 0.60 -11.74 9.06
CA LYS A 117 -0.08 -13.01 8.79
C LYS A 117 0.04 -13.99 9.94
N PHE A 118 1.14 -13.97 10.65
CA PHE A 118 1.29 -14.71 11.91
C PHE A 118 0.31 -14.20 12.99
N TYR A 119 0.16 -12.89 13.16
CA TYR A 119 -0.75 -12.32 14.17
C TYR A 119 -2.23 -12.53 13.83
N SER A 120 -2.59 -12.50 12.56
CA SER A 120 -3.98 -12.53 12.10
C SER A 120 -4.52 -13.93 11.80
N LYS A 121 -3.63 -14.94 11.58
CA LYS A 121 -4.00 -16.30 11.20
C LYS A 121 -3.59 -17.30 12.29
N THR A 122 -4.57 -17.84 13.01
CA THR A 122 -4.35 -18.78 14.12
C THR A 122 -3.73 -20.11 13.70
N ASN A 123 -3.82 -20.46 12.43
CA ASN A 123 -3.32 -21.72 11.86
C ASN A 123 -1.96 -21.59 11.16
N LEU A 124 -1.31 -20.43 11.21
CA LEU A 124 0.01 -20.23 10.62
C LEU A 124 1.06 -19.96 11.69
N THR A 125 2.19 -20.63 11.56
CA THR A 125 3.40 -20.36 12.36
C THR A 125 4.21 -19.22 11.73
N LEU A 126 5.10 -18.60 12.52
CA LEU A 126 6.01 -17.57 12.00
C LEU A 126 6.99 -18.14 10.95
N GLU A 127 7.35 -19.42 11.07
CA GLU A 127 8.19 -20.10 10.10
C GLU A 127 7.48 -20.27 8.76
N GLU A 128 6.20 -20.66 8.78
CA GLU A 128 5.39 -20.83 7.57
C GLU A 128 5.16 -19.48 6.86
N THR A 129 4.79 -18.42 7.60
CA THR A 129 4.62 -17.09 7.01
C THR A 129 5.91 -16.56 6.42
N ASN A 130 7.05 -16.83 7.06
CA ASN A 130 8.36 -16.48 6.56
C ASN A 130 8.72 -17.25 5.28
N LYS A 131 8.42 -18.56 5.22
CA LYS A 131 8.59 -19.37 4.01
C LYS A 131 7.74 -18.81 2.86
N PHE A 132 6.46 -18.52 3.09
CA PHE A 132 5.61 -17.88 2.08
C PHE A 132 6.14 -16.52 1.66
N ALA A 133 6.76 -15.76 2.56
CA ALA A 133 7.38 -14.48 2.20
C ALA A 133 8.49 -14.66 1.16
N TYR A 134 9.37 -15.66 1.32
CA TYR A 134 10.39 -15.95 0.32
C TYR A 134 9.80 -16.43 -1.01
N GLU A 135 8.80 -17.33 -0.98
CA GLU A 135 8.12 -17.81 -2.20
C GLU A 135 7.45 -16.65 -2.95
N ASN A 136 6.76 -15.75 -2.23
CA ASN A 136 6.12 -14.58 -2.85
C ASN A 136 7.15 -13.54 -3.34
N ALA A 137 8.33 -13.45 -2.71
CA ALA A 137 9.42 -12.62 -3.21
C ALA A 137 9.91 -13.11 -4.58
N LEU A 138 10.00 -14.42 -4.80
CA LEU A 138 10.39 -14.99 -6.09
C LEU A 138 9.36 -14.65 -7.18
N ASP A 139 8.06 -14.74 -6.88
CA ASP A 139 7.00 -14.35 -7.81
C ASP A 139 7.09 -12.87 -8.19
N PHE A 140 7.40 -12.01 -7.21
CA PHE A 140 7.61 -10.58 -7.44
C PHE A 140 8.85 -10.31 -8.30
N ILE A 141 9.97 -10.96 -8.00
CA ILE A 141 11.23 -10.85 -8.78
C ILE A 141 11.00 -11.27 -10.23
N ALA A 142 10.21 -12.33 -10.46
CA ALA A 142 9.91 -12.83 -11.80
C ALA A 142 9.20 -11.79 -12.71
N LEU A 143 8.59 -10.75 -12.14
CA LEU A 143 8.01 -9.63 -12.92
C LEU A 143 9.07 -8.70 -13.53
N GLY A 144 10.36 -8.88 -13.19
CA GLY A 144 11.46 -8.16 -13.82
C GLY A 144 11.65 -6.73 -13.34
N PHE A 145 11.34 -6.43 -12.08
CA PHE A 145 11.67 -5.15 -11.45
C PHE A 145 13.18 -4.87 -11.51
N ASN A 146 13.55 -3.59 -11.61
CA ASN A 146 14.96 -3.20 -11.61
C ASN A 146 15.62 -3.53 -10.24
N PRO A 147 16.60 -4.45 -10.18
CA PRO A 147 17.19 -4.88 -8.89
C PRO A 147 18.00 -3.78 -8.21
N GLU A 148 18.52 -2.81 -8.94
CA GLU A 148 19.29 -1.69 -8.38
C GLU A 148 18.37 -0.66 -7.67
N LYS A 149 17.11 -0.60 -8.10
CA LYS A 149 16.11 0.34 -7.59
C LYS A 149 15.01 -0.33 -6.77
N THR A 150 15.09 -1.64 -6.54
CA THR A 150 14.06 -2.39 -5.81
C THR A 150 14.62 -2.99 -4.53
N LYS A 151 13.95 -2.74 -3.41
CA LYS A 151 14.27 -3.37 -2.13
C LYS A 151 13.10 -4.20 -1.65
N ILE A 152 13.34 -5.50 -1.47
CA ILE A 152 12.38 -6.41 -0.85
C ILE A 152 12.61 -6.42 0.66
N ILE A 153 11.56 -6.16 1.41
CA ILE A 153 11.57 -6.06 2.88
C ILE A 153 10.67 -7.17 3.43
N ILE A 154 11.24 -8.13 4.13
CA ILE A 154 10.50 -9.09 4.94
C ILE A 154 10.51 -8.55 6.37
N ASN A 155 9.36 -8.28 6.98
CA ASN A 155 9.27 -7.54 8.24
C ASN A 155 10.15 -8.11 9.32
N THR A 156 10.06 -9.41 9.60
CA THR A 156 10.85 -10.06 10.66
C THR A 156 12.35 -10.09 10.37
N LYS A 157 12.77 -10.08 9.10
CA LYS A 157 14.18 -10.11 8.71
C LYS A 157 14.79 -8.71 8.62
N ASN A 158 13.97 -7.73 8.28
CA ASN A 158 14.42 -6.33 8.08
C ASN A 158 13.94 -5.41 9.21
N ILE A 159 13.61 -5.97 10.37
CA ILE A 159 13.06 -5.22 11.51
C ILE A 159 13.95 -4.07 11.97
N GLN A 160 15.25 -4.20 11.83
CA GLN A 160 16.22 -3.15 12.19
C GLN A 160 16.01 -1.86 11.38
N THR A 161 15.62 -1.98 10.12
CA THR A 161 15.30 -0.83 9.26
C THR A 161 13.93 -0.25 9.60
N LEU A 162 12.96 -1.11 9.86
CA LEU A 162 11.56 -0.70 10.05
C LEU A 162 11.28 -0.19 11.45
N TYR A 163 11.84 -0.83 12.48
CA TYR A 163 11.47 -0.56 13.88
C TYR A 163 11.69 0.89 14.33
N PRO A 164 12.81 1.55 14.02
CA PRO A 164 13.00 2.95 14.43
C PRO A 164 11.93 3.89 13.87
N ILE A 165 11.48 3.64 12.63
CA ILE A 165 10.43 4.42 11.99
C ILE A 165 9.07 4.05 12.58
N ALA A 166 8.78 2.75 12.69
CA ALA A 166 7.54 2.25 13.26
C ALA A 166 7.31 2.74 14.70
N ALA A 167 8.36 2.84 15.51
CA ALA A 167 8.29 3.40 16.86
C ALA A 167 7.90 4.90 16.86
N GLN A 168 8.42 5.69 15.90
CA GLN A 168 8.00 7.08 15.74
C GLN A 168 6.54 7.19 15.33
N VAL A 169 6.10 6.35 14.40
CA VAL A 169 4.70 6.24 13.96
C VAL A 169 3.81 5.86 15.16
N ALA A 170 4.15 4.77 15.86
CA ALA A 170 3.40 4.26 17.01
C ALA A 170 3.22 5.32 18.11
N LYS A 171 4.21 6.19 18.33
CA LYS A 171 4.11 7.30 19.29
C LYS A 171 3.05 8.34 18.91
N LYS A 172 2.62 8.41 17.63
CA LYS A 172 1.68 9.41 17.12
C LYS A 172 0.26 8.89 16.90
N ILE A 173 0.06 7.59 17.03
CA ILE A 173 -1.26 6.95 16.96
C ILE A 173 -1.60 6.35 18.34
N ASN A 174 -2.87 6.19 18.61
CA ASN A 174 -3.34 5.54 19.84
C ASN A 174 -4.34 4.44 19.51
N PHE A 175 -4.71 3.64 20.50
CA PHE A 175 -5.63 2.53 20.30
C PHE A 175 -6.99 2.96 19.75
N SER A 176 -7.50 4.12 20.17
CA SER A 176 -8.78 4.64 19.65
C SER A 176 -8.71 4.95 18.16
N ASN A 177 -7.58 5.50 17.67
CA ASN A 177 -7.37 5.74 16.26
C ASN A 177 -7.33 4.41 15.47
N THR A 178 -6.54 3.44 15.93
CA THR A 178 -6.43 2.13 15.28
C THR A 178 -7.75 1.36 15.31
N LYS A 179 -8.46 1.39 16.45
CA LYS A 179 -9.78 0.79 16.59
C LYS A 179 -10.80 1.36 15.60
N ALA A 180 -10.86 2.68 15.47
CA ALA A 180 -11.79 3.36 14.57
C ALA A 180 -11.44 3.13 13.09
N THR A 181 -10.13 3.07 12.75
CA THR A 181 -9.66 2.93 11.38
C THR A 181 -9.75 1.49 10.89
N PHE A 182 -9.42 0.52 11.73
CA PHE A 182 -9.23 -0.88 11.34
C PHE A 182 -10.31 -1.83 11.89
N GLY A 183 -11.25 -1.33 12.68
CA GLY A 183 -12.30 -2.16 13.29
C GLY A 183 -11.79 -3.07 14.42
N PHE A 184 -10.64 -2.74 15.03
CA PHE A 184 -10.10 -3.52 16.14
C PHE A 184 -11.04 -3.53 17.34
N THR A 185 -10.99 -4.61 18.10
CA THR A 185 -11.76 -4.82 19.33
C THR A 185 -10.81 -4.92 20.52
N ASN A 186 -11.36 -5.05 21.71
CA ASN A 186 -10.55 -5.28 22.91
C ASN A 186 -9.85 -6.65 22.92
N GLU A 187 -10.29 -7.57 22.06
CA GLU A 187 -9.70 -8.90 21.87
C GLU A 187 -8.58 -8.91 20.82
N THR A 188 -8.34 -7.79 20.14
CA THR A 188 -7.28 -7.69 19.13
C THR A 188 -5.92 -7.77 19.83
N ASN A 189 -5.07 -8.71 19.39
CA ASN A 189 -3.75 -8.89 19.99
C ASN A 189 -2.84 -7.68 19.73
N ILE A 190 -1.87 -7.48 20.62
CA ILE A 190 -0.93 -6.35 20.60
C ILE A 190 -0.10 -6.34 19.32
N GLY A 191 0.23 -7.52 18.77
CA GLY A 191 0.97 -7.65 17.51
C GLY A 191 0.23 -6.96 16.36
N MET A 192 -1.07 -7.24 16.19
CA MET A 192 -1.91 -6.60 15.17
C MET A 192 -2.00 -5.08 15.37
N ILE A 193 -2.10 -4.63 16.62
CA ILE A 193 -2.17 -3.20 16.93
C ILE A 193 -0.86 -2.50 16.52
N PHE A 194 0.29 -3.06 16.89
CA PHE A 194 1.60 -2.49 16.56
C PHE A 194 1.94 -2.61 15.06
N TYR A 195 1.47 -3.67 14.41
CA TYR A 195 1.66 -3.90 12.98
C TYR A 195 1.22 -2.70 12.12
N THR A 196 0.17 -1.99 12.50
CA THR A 196 -0.28 -0.79 11.76
C THR A 196 0.83 0.26 11.61
N SER A 197 1.73 0.34 12.59
CA SER A 197 2.91 1.22 12.54
C SER A 197 4.03 0.64 11.67
N LEU A 198 4.20 -0.68 11.65
CA LEU A 198 5.17 -1.35 10.78
C LEU A 198 4.78 -1.25 9.30
N GLN A 199 3.49 -1.35 8.98
CA GLN A 199 3.02 -1.16 7.60
C GLN A 199 3.21 0.28 7.11
N SER A 200 3.14 1.25 7.99
CA SER A 200 3.39 2.66 7.64
C SER A 200 4.88 2.97 7.46
N ALA A 201 5.77 2.20 8.07
CA ALA A 201 7.20 2.51 8.13
C ALA A 201 7.88 2.66 6.76
N PRO A 202 7.60 1.82 5.74
CA PRO A 202 8.21 1.98 4.42
C PRO A 202 7.93 3.32 3.76
N CYS A 203 6.80 3.97 4.07
CA CYS A 203 6.45 5.29 3.53
C CYS A 203 7.41 6.40 3.96
N PHE A 204 8.27 6.15 4.94
CA PHE A 204 9.17 7.14 5.55
C PHE A 204 10.65 6.74 5.45
N ILE A 205 10.98 5.74 4.64
CA ILE A 205 12.38 5.30 4.44
C ILE A 205 13.18 6.38 3.68
N GLU A 206 12.58 6.98 2.67
CA GLU A 206 13.17 8.11 1.95
C GLU A 206 12.51 9.42 2.38
N ASP A 207 13.22 10.50 2.22
CA ASP A 207 12.70 11.86 2.44
C ASP A 207 12.13 12.44 1.14
N LYS A 208 11.19 11.70 0.54
CA LYS A 208 10.52 12.00 -0.72
C LYS A 208 9.06 11.57 -0.64
N PRO A 209 8.16 12.14 -1.46
CA PRO A 209 6.81 11.60 -1.61
C PRO A 209 6.81 10.15 -2.03
N VAL A 210 5.81 9.39 -1.57
CA VAL A 210 5.61 7.99 -1.93
C VAL A 210 4.32 7.82 -2.72
N LEU A 211 4.38 7.09 -3.84
CA LEU A 211 3.22 6.67 -4.61
C LEU A 211 2.94 5.18 -4.38
N ILE A 212 1.71 4.87 -3.99
CA ILE A 212 1.33 3.52 -3.55
C ILE A 212 0.15 3.02 -4.38
N PRO A 213 0.39 2.17 -5.40
CA PRO A 213 -0.67 1.43 -6.06
C PRO A 213 -1.25 0.38 -5.11
N LEU A 214 -2.55 0.48 -4.81
CA LEU A 214 -3.18 -0.37 -3.79
C LEU A 214 -4.63 -0.70 -4.13
N GLY A 215 -5.15 -1.77 -3.52
CA GLY A 215 -6.58 -2.05 -3.47
C GLY A 215 -7.29 -1.08 -2.53
N VAL A 216 -8.54 -0.78 -2.82
CA VAL A 216 -9.34 0.17 -2.04
C VAL A 216 -9.47 -0.22 -0.56
N ASP A 217 -9.41 -1.49 -0.25
CA ASP A 217 -9.40 -2.05 1.11
C ASP A 217 -8.18 -1.58 1.94
N GLN A 218 -7.06 -1.28 1.29
CA GLN A 218 -5.84 -0.81 1.95
C GLN A 218 -5.80 0.71 2.20
N ASP A 219 -6.73 1.49 1.63
CA ASP A 219 -6.80 2.96 1.81
C ASP A 219 -6.79 3.41 3.29
N PRO A 220 -7.48 2.74 4.24
CA PRO A 220 -7.46 3.15 5.64
C PRO A 220 -6.07 3.21 6.27
N HIS A 221 -5.16 2.28 5.92
CA HIS A 221 -3.77 2.29 6.38
C HIS A 221 -3.03 3.55 5.92
N PHE A 222 -3.11 3.85 4.62
CA PHE A 222 -2.34 4.95 4.05
C PHE A 222 -2.96 6.31 4.32
N ARG A 223 -4.26 6.38 4.56
CA ARG A 223 -4.91 7.58 5.09
C ARG A 223 -4.38 7.92 6.48
N LEU A 224 -4.34 6.94 7.40
CA LEU A 224 -3.76 7.14 8.72
C LEU A 224 -2.28 7.54 8.63
N THR A 225 -1.50 6.87 7.76
CA THR A 225 -0.09 7.18 7.52
C THR A 225 0.11 8.63 7.08
N ARG A 226 -0.70 9.10 6.13
CA ARG A 226 -0.68 10.48 5.65
C ARG A 226 -1.01 11.49 6.76
N ASP A 227 -2.03 11.20 7.56
CA ASP A 227 -2.49 12.11 8.63
C ASP A 227 -1.45 12.31 9.74
N ILE A 228 -0.48 11.39 9.85
CA ILE A 228 0.60 11.48 10.84
C ILE A 228 1.94 11.92 10.24
N ALA A 229 2.08 11.96 8.91
CA ALA A 229 3.35 12.29 8.24
C ALA A 229 3.97 13.60 8.75
N GLN A 230 3.16 14.66 8.78
CA GLN A 230 3.61 15.97 9.30
C GLN A 230 4.00 15.92 10.80
N LYS A 231 3.34 15.04 11.59
CA LYS A 231 3.61 14.93 13.04
C LYS A 231 4.94 14.22 13.35
N ILE A 232 5.52 13.54 12.38
CA ILE A 232 6.83 12.90 12.48
C ILE A 232 7.90 13.64 11.68
N GLY A 233 7.60 14.85 11.19
CA GLY A 233 8.56 15.71 10.48
C GLY A 233 8.81 15.27 9.02
N LYS A 234 7.88 14.55 8.41
CA LYS A 234 7.91 14.13 7.00
C LYS A 234 6.83 14.85 6.20
N GLN A 235 7.06 15.00 4.91
CA GLN A 235 6.12 15.66 3.99
C GLN A 235 5.34 14.63 3.17
#